data_a7ead155f341a8dffeafdd4fd55a0d30
#
_entry.id   a7ead155f341a8dffeafdd4fd55a0d30
#
_cell.length_a   1.000
_cell.length_b   1.000
_cell.length_c   1.000
_cell.angle_alpha   90.00
_cell.angle_beta   90.00
_cell.angle_gamma   90.00
#
_symmetry.space_group_name_H-M   'P 1'
#
loop_
_entity.id
_entity.type
_entity.pdbx_description
1 polymer ?
#
loop_
_entity_poly.entity_id
_entity_poly.type
_entity_poly.pdbx_seq_one_letter_code
_entity_poly.pdbx_strand_id
1 'polypeptide(L)'
;MAHNKVVYNGETLIDLTGDTVTDASHIMSGYIGHLADGTKVTGTGSGGSNKNVQYYMGTKYIRTTSYTGTGVEITVTKDGTYTVSWMAWRDVSSGTSGTQLYINGRAYGSAYTTWTHNFGQCNTISGVELSVGDVVEVYARARSTSYYTHAGNLIIEEE
;
A
#
# COMPACT_ATOMS: atom_id res chain seq x y z
N MET A 1 15.88 34.03 -25.02
CA MET A 1 16.89 33.40 -24.12
C MET A 1 16.31 33.31 -22.75
N ALA A 2 16.37 32.15 -22.13
CA ALA A 2 16.05 32.02 -20.72
C ALA A 2 17.22 32.57 -19.87
N HIS A 3 16.91 33.15 -18.74
CA HIS A 3 17.91 33.72 -17.83
C HIS A 3 17.83 32.95 -16.50
N ASN A 4 18.94 32.43 -16.04
CA ASN A 4 19.04 31.71 -14.77
C ASN A 4 19.38 32.62 -13.59
N LYS A 5 19.54 33.93 -13.84
CA LYS A 5 19.79 34.93 -12.80
C LYS A 5 19.11 36.23 -13.14
N VAL A 6 18.40 36.83 -12.18
CA VAL A 6 17.82 38.17 -12.28
C VAL A 6 18.41 39.05 -11.19
N VAL A 7 19.00 40.16 -11.62
CA VAL A 7 19.56 41.17 -10.71
C VAL A 7 18.81 42.47 -10.91
N TYR A 8 18.38 43.13 -9.84
CA TYR A 8 17.76 44.44 -9.87
C TYR A 8 18.47 45.34 -8.86
N ASN A 9 18.91 46.49 -9.36
CA ASN A 9 19.57 47.50 -8.57
C ASN A 9 20.78 46.99 -7.75
N GLY A 10 21.50 45.98 -8.29
CA GLY A 10 22.66 45.36 -7.66
C GLY A 10 22.29 44.17 -6.73
N GLU A 11 21.02 43.96 -6.44
CA GLU A 11 20.54 42.82 -5.64
C GLU A 11 20.08 41.66 -6.53
N THR A 12 20.47 40.45 -6.19
CA THR A 12 20.04 39.24 -6.87
C THR A 12 18.65 38.86 -6.37
N LEU A 13 17.64 38.95 -7.27
CA LEU A 13 16.26 38.59 -6.98
C LEU A 13 15.98 37.12 -7.21
N ILE A 14 16.62 36.55 -8.24
CA ILE A 14 16.49 35.12 -8.60
C ILE A 14 17.88 34.65 -8.98
N ASP A 15 18.31 33.55 -8.43
CA ASP A 15 19.55 32.87 -8.82
C ASP A 15 19.32 31.35 -8.88
N LEU A 16 19.27 30.81 -10.08
CA LEU A 16 19.12 29.38 -10.38
C LEU A 16 20.46 28.74 -10.76
N THR A 17 21.59 29.47 -10.63
CA THR A 17 22.89 28.97 -11.09
C THR A 17 23.39 27.76 -10.26
N GLY A 18 22.83 27.57 -9.08
CA GLY A 18 23.11 26.42 -8.21
C GLY A 18 22.08 25.29 -8.32
N ASP A 19 21.03 25.49 -9.12
CA ASP A 19 19.99 24.48 -9.27
C ASP A 19 20.49 23.28 -10.06
N THR A 20 20.08 22.10 -9.64
CA THR A 20 20.43 20.82 -10.29
C THR A 20 19.30 20.25 -11.13
N VAL A 21 18.17 20.94 -11.22
CA VAL A 21 17.01 20.52 -12.01
C VAL A 21 17.30 20.77 -13.49
N THR A 22 17.63 19.72 -14.21
CA THR A 22 18.08 19.78 -15.62
C THR A 22 16.99 19.46 -16.64
N ASP A 23 15.91 18.83 -16.22
CA ASP A 23 14.77 18.48 -17.09
C ASP A 23 13.43 18.46 -16.34
N ALA A 24 12.34 18.44 -17.08
CA ALA A 24 10.99 18.49 -16.57
C ALA A 24 10.60 17.26 -15.72
N SER A 25 11.32 16.14 -15.81
CA SER A 25 11.03 14.94 -15.03
C SER A 25 11.35 15.06 -13.55
N HIS A 26 12.19 16.04 -13.18
CA HIS A 26 12.48 16.36 -11.79
C HIS A 26 11.44 17.28 -11.12
N ILE A 27 10.50 17.79 -11.90
CA ILE A 27 9.37 18.59 -11.42
C ILE A 27 8.12 17.75 -11.49
N MET A 28 7.34 17.71 -10.41
CA MET A 28 6.10 16.93 -10.34
C MET A 28 5.16 17.27 -11.50
N SER A 29 4.54 16.25 -12.09
CA SER A 29 3.63 16.41 -13.22
C SER A 29 2.50 17.41 -12.91
N GLY A 30 2.28 18.33 -13.87
CA GLY A 30 1.27 19.38 -13.77
C GLY A 30 1.73 20.63 -13.01
N TYR A 31 2.85 20.60 -12.29
CA TYR A 31 3.41 21.80 -11.67
C TYR A 31 4.31 22.57 -12.65
N ILE A 32 4.30 23.88 -12.50
CA ILE A 32 5.18 24.75 -13.28
C ILE A 32 6.42 25.05 -12.46
N GLY A 33 7.57 24.85 -13.05
CA GLY A 33 8.86 25.16 -12.45
C GLY A 33 9.83 25.77 -13.45
N HIS A 34 11.06 25.98 -13.03
CA HIS A 34 12.14 26.45 -13.87
C HIS A 34 13.32 25.46 -13.80
N LEU A 35 13.93 25.20 -14.93
CA LEU A 35 15.18 24.44 -15.01
C LEU A 35 16.35 25.32 -14.56
N ALA A 36 17.50 24.69 -14.32
CA ALA A 36 18.72 25.39 -13.91
C ALA A 36 19.20 26.48 -14.90
N ASP A 37 18.78 26.37 -16.17
CA ASP A 37 19.05 27.37 -17.20
C ASP A 37 18.03 28.54 -17.21
N GLY A 38 17.03 28.51 -16.33
CA GLY A 38 15.95 29.48 -16.24
C GLY A 38 14.78 29.20 -17.19
N THR A 39 14.79 28.09 -17.94
CA THR A 39 13.67 27.73 -18.82
C THR A 39 12.45 27.33 -17.99
N LYS A 40 11.31 27.98 -18.25
CA LYS A 40 10.03 27.61 -17.65
C LYS A 40 9.49 26.35 -18.30
N VAL A 41 9.16 25.36 -17.49
CA VAL A 41 8.62 24.08 -17.95
C VAL A 41 7.43 23.65 -17.10
N THR A 42 6.57 22.81 -17.69
CA THR A 42 5.60 22.04 -16.92
C THR A 42 6.23 20.70 -16.56
N GLY A 43 6.22 20.35 -15.30
CA GLY A 43 6.78 19.11 -14.81
C GLY A 43 6.11 17.89 -15.43
N THR A 44 6.92 16.89 -15.72
CA THR A 44 6.51 15.56 -16.20
C THR A 44 6.92 14.45 -15.21
N GLY A 45 7.62 14.82 -14.15
CA GLY A 45 8.04 13.88 -13.11
C GLY A 45 6.85 13.22 -12.43
N SER A 46 6.96 11.95 -12.20
CA SER A 46 5.93 11.17 -11.47
C SER A 46 5.87 11.53 -9.99
N GLY A 47 6.52 12.61 -9.57
CA GLY A 47 6.69 12.95 -8.15
C GLY A 47 7.07 11.69 -7.36
N GLY A 48 7.96 11.68 -6.43
CA GLY A 48 8.28 10.42 -5.75
C GLY A 48 6.97 9.68 -5.49
N SER A 49 6.81 8.49 -6.06
CA SER A 49 5.55 7.73 -6.10
C SER A 49 4.95 7.73 -4.69
N ASN A 50 3.97 8.61 -4.43
CA ASN A 50 3.14 8.50 -3.25
C ASN A 50 2.23 7.29 -3.49
N LYS A 51 2.82 6.11 -3.40
CA LYS A 51 2.07 4.86 -3.42
C LYS A 51 0.97 4.98 -2.39
N ASN A 52 -0.25 4.68 -2.80
CA ASN A 52 -1.34 4.61 -1.85
C ASN A 52 -1.09 3.40 -0.95
N VAL A 53 -0.85 3.66 0.33
CA VAL A 53 -0.71 2.62 1.34
C VAL A 53 -1.83 2.78 2.35
N GLN A 54 -2.65 1.76 2.47
CA GLN A 54 -3.71 1.70 3.47
C GLN A 54 -3.46 0.50 4.37
N TYR A 55 -3.76 0.64 5.64
CA TYR A 55 -3.50 -0.41 6.62
C TYR A 55 -4.56 -0.50 7.70
N TYR A 56 -4.81 -1.73 8.14
CA TYR A 56 -5.52 -2.06 9.38
C TYR A 56 -4.51 -2.56 10.39
N MET A 57 -4.29 -1.80 11.46
CA MET A 57 -3.41 -2.17 12.56
C MET A 57 -4.22 -2.81 13.67
N GLY A 58 -3.90 -4.04 13.98
CA GLY A 58 -4.57 -4.79 15.03
C GLY A 58 -4.75 -6.26 14.70
N THR A 59 -5.33 -6.97 15.63
CA THR A 59 -5.49 -8.43 15.57
C THR A 59 -6.91 -8.81 15.90
N LYS A 60 -7.46 -9.75 15.15
CA LYS A 60 -8.73 -10.42 15.41
C LYS A 60 -8.53 -11.92 15.38
N TYR A 61 -9.48 -12.67 15.93
CA TYR A 61 -9.41 -14.13 15.97
C TYR A 61 -10.75 -14.78 15.64
N ILE A 62 -10.67 -15.99 15.13
CA ILE A 62 -11.80 -16.84 14.75
C ILE A 62 -11.67 -18.20 15.44
N ARG A 63 -12.81 -18.78 15.84
CA ARG A 63 -12.92 -20.15 16.40
C ARG A 63 -13.79 -21.08 15.55
N THR A 64 -14.16 -20.69 14.35
CA THR A 64 -14.98 -21.49 13.46
C THR A 64 -14.12 -22.37 12.54
N THR A 65 -14.64 -23.53 12.14
CA THR A 65 -13.96 -24.44 11.21
C THR A 65 -14.23 -24.08 9.74
N SER A 66 -15.15 -23.16 9.49
CA SER A 66 -15.40 -22.57 8.18
C SER A 66 -14.73 -21.21 8.07
N TYR A 67 -14.38 -20.81 6.84
CA TYR A 67 -13.87 -19.45 6.61
C TYR A 67 -14.96 -18.43 6.96
N THR A 68 -14.59 -17.52 7.86
CA THR A 68 -15.47 -16.47 8.39
C THR A 68 -14.69 -15.17 8.43
N GLY A 69 -15.35 -14.06 8.12
CA GLY A 69 -14.76 -12.72 8.19
C GLY A 69 -14.23 -12.42 9.58
N THR A 70 -13.04 -11.90 9.65
CA THR A 70 -12.37 -11.56 10.91
C THR A 70 -12.67 -10.14 11.37
N GLY A 71 -13.18 -9.26 10.47
CA GLY A 71 -13.24 -7.82 10.67
C GLY A 71 -11.87 -7.14 10.59
N VAL A 72 -10.87 -7.84 10.04
CA VAL A 72 -9.60 -7.24 9.60
C VAL A 72 -9.82 -6.83 8.16
N GLU A 73 -10.26 -5.59 7.97
CA GLU A 73 -10.72 -5.11 6.67
C GLU A 73 -10.25 -3.68 6.37
N ILE A 74 -10.14 -3.37 5.09
CA ILE A 74 -9.82 -2.04 4.55
C ILE A 74 -10.82 -1.76 3.42
N THR A 75 -11.43 -0.57 3.44
CA THR A 75 -12.17 -0.03 2.29
C THR A 75 -11.20 0.76 1.41
N VAL A 76 -11.08 0.38 0.16
CA VAL A 76 -10.16 0.97 -0.82
C VAL A 76 -10.55 2.41 -1.13
N THR A 77 -9.58 3.33 -1.11
CA THR A 77 -9.81 4.77 -1.32
C THR A 77 -9.31 5.29 -2.67
N LYS A 78 -8.62 4.45 -3.45
CA LYS A 78 -8.08 4.82 -4.77
C LYS A 78 -8.09 3.58 -5.67
N ASP A 79 -8.47 3.74 -6.94
CA ASP A 79 -8.33 2.67 -7.94
C ASP A 79 -6.86 2.36 -8.21
N GLY A 80 -6.52 1.10 -8.43
CA GLY A 80 -5.14 0.71 -8.78
C GLY A 80 -4.88 -0.78 -8.64
N THR A 81 -3.63 -1.13 -8.95
CA THR A 81 -3.08 -2.46 -8.72
C THR A 81 -2.31 -2.46 -7.40
N TYR A 82 -2.55 -3.44 -6.57
CA TYR A 82 -2.04 -3.47 -5.20
C TYR A 82 -1.33 -4.78 -4.87
N THR A 83 -0.32 -4.67 -4.03
CA THR A 83 0.17 -5.79 -3.22
C THR A 83 -0.58 -5.77 -1.89
N VAL A 84 -1.22 -6.90 -1.55
CA VAL A 84 -1.99 -7.10 -0.32
C VAL A 84 -1.22 -8.05 0.59
N SER A 85 -0.97 -7.65 1.83
CA SER A 85 -0.28 -8.47 2.82
C SER A 85 -1.00 -8.46 4.17
N TRP A 86 -0.94 -9.58 4.87
CA TRP A 86 -1.51 -9.73 6.22
C TRP A 86 -0.74 -10.72 7.06
N MET A 87 -0.83 -10.60 8.36
CA MET A 87 -0.26 -11.56 9.30
C MET A 87 -1.31 -12.56 9.76
N ALA A 88 -0.89 -13.82 9.94
CA ALA A 88 -1.72 -14.90 10.45
C ALA A 88 -0.93 -15.80 11.39
N TRP A 89 -1.58 -16.31 12.44
CA TRP A 89 -1.02 -17.32 13.33
C TRP A 89 -2.14 -18.09 14.03
N ARG A 90 -1.76 -19.11 14.79
CA ARG A 90 -2.68 -19.94 15.56
C ARG A 90 -2.15 -20.13 16.98
N ASP A 91 -3.02 -20.46 17.91
CA ASP A 91 -2.66 -20.72 19.33
C ASP A 91 -2.38 -22.20 19.64
N VAL A 92 -2.27 -23.04 18.61
CA VAL A 92 -2.00 -24.47 18.75
C VAL A 92 -0.86 -24.90 17.85
N SER A 93 0.00 -25.77 18.36
CA SER A 93 1.19 -26.24 17.63
C SER A 93 0.90 -27.29 16.54
N SER A 94 -0.31 -27.88 16.48
CA SER A 94 -0.65 -28.95 15.53
C SER A 94 -1.97 -28.68 14.82
N GLY A 95 -2.13 -29.29 13.62
CA GLY A 95 -3.33 -29.22 12.78
C GLY A 95 -3.31 -28.04 11.80
N THR A 96 -4.36 -27.94 10.99
CA THR A 96 -4.48 -26.95 9.91
C THR A 96 -5.47 -25.86 10.27
N SER A 97 -4.96 -24.66 10.45
CA SER A 97 -5.72 -23.41 10.41
C SER A 97 -5.43 -22.71 9.09
N GLY A 98 -6.22 -21.74 8.71
CA GLY A 98 -5.97 -21.03 7.45
C GLY A 98 -6.58 -19.65 7.42
N THR A 99 -6.01 -18.82 6.56
CA THR A 99 -6.56 -17.53 6.19
C THR A 99 -6.70 -17.42 4.68
N GLN A 100 -7.60 -16.59 4.23
CA GLN A 100 -7.82 -16.32 2.81
C GLN A 100 -8.27 -14.86 2.65
N LEU A 101 -7.81 -14.23 1.58
CA LEU A 101 -8.25 -12.90 1.20
C LEU A 101 -9.65 -12.97 0.60
N TYR A 102 -10.49 -12.03 0.95
CA TYR A 102 -11.80 -11.80 0.35
C TYR A 102 -11.90 -10.36 -0.14
N ILE A 103 -12.53 -10.18 -1.29
CA ILE A 103 -12.84 -8.87 -1.84
C ILE A 103 -14.36 -8.83 -2.03
N ASN A 104 -15.01 -7.85 -1.41
CA ASN A 104 -16.48 -7.69 -1.44
C ASN A 104 -17.22 -8.98 -1.04
N GLY A 105 -16.72 -9.68 -0.01
CA GLY A 105 -17.29 -10.92 0.50
C GLY A 105 -17.07 -12.15 -0.38
N ARG A 106 -16.26 -12.08 -1.44
CA ARG A 106 -15.90 -13.19 -2.32
C ARG A 106 -14.45 -13.59 -2.14
N ALA A 107 -14.19 -14.90 -2.06
CA ALA A 107 -12.85 -15.44 -1.96
C ALA A 107 -11.98 -15.01 -3.15
N TYR A 108 -10.79 -14.49 -2.85
CA TYR A 108 -9.78 -14.08 -3.83
C TYR A 108 -8.50 -14.89 -3.65
N GLY A 109 -8.00 -15.44 -4.74
CA GLY A 109 -6.78 -16.27 -4.71
C GLY A 109 -6.94 -17.56 -3.90
N SER A 110 -5.80 -18.15 -3.56
CA SER A 110 -5.75 -19.39 -2.79
C SER A 110 -5.78 -19.13 -1.29
N ALA A 111 -6.29 -20.10 -0.54
CA ALA A 111 -6.20 -20.07 0.92
C ALA A 111 -4.77 -20.37 1.38
N TYR A 112 -4.32 -19.67 2.40
CA TYR A 112 -3.03 -19.86 3.05
C TYR A 112 -3.17 -20.70 4.31
N THR A 113 -2.40 -21.76 4.41
CA THR A 113 -2.33 -22.57 5.64
C THR A 113 -1.44 -21.86 6.65
N THR A 114 -1.96 -21.70 7.86
CA THR A 114 -1.22 -21.07 8.96
C THR A 114 -0.49 -22.16 9.76
N TRP A 115 0.84 -22.12 9.72
CA TRP A 115 1.71 -23.10 10.37
C TRP A 115 2.30 -22.60 11.68
N THR A 116 2.43 -21.28 11.85
CA THR A 116 3.11 -20.68 12.99
C THR A 116 2.23 -20.66 14.22
N HIS A 117 2.81 -21.09 15.34
CA HIS A 117 2.23 -21.00 16.67
C HIS A 117 2.82 -19.77 17.37
N ASN A 118 1.95 -18.87 17.83
CA ASN A 118 2.30 -17.62 18.54
C ASN A 118 3.16 -16.59 17.78
N PHE A 119 3.51 -16.84 16.50
CA PHE A 119 4.25 -15.89 15.68
C PHE A 119 3.50 -15.63 14.37
N GLY A 120 3.43 -14.37 13.97
CA GLY A 120 2.76 -14.01 12.74
C GLY A 120 3.49 -14.55 11.51
N GLN A 121 2.76 -15.29 10.67
CA GLN A 121 3.16 -15.63 9.31
C GLN A 121 2.65 -14.50 8.41
N CYS A 122 3.55 -13.88 7.65
CA CYS A 122 3.15 -12.91 6.62
C CYS A 122 2.71 -13.65 5.36
N ASN A 123 1.52 -13.34 4.89
CA ASN A 123 0.99 -13.80 3.61
C ASN A 123 0.90 -12.60 2.68
N THR A 124 1.17 -12.79 1.38
CA THR A 124 1.20 -11.70 0.40
C THR A 124 0.62 -12.16 -0.93
N ILE A 125 -0.16 -11.30 -1.56
CA ILE A 125 -0.65 -11.44 -2.94
C ILE A 125 -0.37 -10.12 -3.66
N SER A 126 0.32 -10.18 -4.79
CA SER A 126 0.60 -9.04 -5.67
C SER A 126 -0.32 -9.04 -6.89
N GLY A 127 -0.41 -7.91 -7.58
CA GLY A 127 -1.21 -7.76 -8.80
C GLY A 127 -2.72 -7.79 -8.52
N VAL A 128 -3.17 -7.31 -7.38
CA VAL A 128 -4.59 -7.27 -7.02
C VAL A 128 -5.21 -5.98 -7.56
N GLU A 129 -6.06 -6.09 -8.57
CA GLU A 129 -6.83 -4.96 -9.10
C GLU A 129 -7.95 -4.60 -8.12
N LEU A 130 -7.94 -3.37 -7.62
CA LEU A 130 -8.92 -2.86 -6.66
C LEU A 130 -9.49 -1.52 -7.14
N SER A 131 -10.78 -1.32 -6.86
CA SER A 131 -11.50 -0.07 -7.12
C SER A 131 -11.90 0.63 -5.83
N VAL A 132 -12.10 1.95 -5.92
CA VAL A 132 -12.63 2.73 -4.79
C VAL A 132 -13.93 2.12 -4.28
N GLY A 133 -14.00 1.89 -2.98
CA GLY A 133 -15.14 1.29 -2.31
C GLY A 133 -15.06 -0.22 -2.17
N ASP A 134 -14.12 -0.90 -2.83
CA ASP A 134 -13.90 -2.32 -2.58
C ASP A 134 -13.52 -2.56 -1.11
N VAL A 135 -14.08 -3.60 -0.52
CA VAL A 135 -13.76 -4.04 0.83
C VAL A 135 -12.84 -5.26 0.74
N VAL A 136 -11.62 -5.07 1.18
CA VAL A 136 -10.59 -6.12 1.27
C VAL A 136 -10.56 -6.63 2.69
N GLU A 137 -10.92 -7.88 2.93
CA GLU A 137 -11.04 -8.50 4.25
C GLU A 137 -10.28 -9.81 4.33
N VAL A 138 -9.69 -10.09 5.50
CA VAL A 138 -9.09 -11.40 5.79
C VAL A 138 -10.13 -12.30 6.43
N TYR A 139 -10.42 -13.41 5.79
CA TYR A 139 -11.21 -14.52 6.34
C TYR A 139 -10.28 -15.55 6.96
N ALA A 140 -10.73 -16.13 8.06
CA ALA A 140 -9.97 -17.17 8.73
C ALA A 140 -10.84 -18.38 9.10
N ARG A 141 -10.20 -19.53 9.25
CA ARG A 141 -10.79 -20.73 9.85
C ARG A 141 -9.84 -21.35 10.86
N ALA A 142 -10.37 -21.83 11.94
CA ALA A 142 -9.63 -22.59 12.95
C ALA A 142 -9.67 -24.09 12.64
N ARG A 143 -8.72 -24.83 13.16
CA ARG A 143 -8.70 -26.30 13.11
C ARG A 143 -9.94 -26.93 13.73
N SER A 144 -10.38 -26.39 14.85
CA SER A 144 -11.59 -26.79 15.60
C SER A 144 -12.10 -25.59 16.39
N THR A 145 -13.30 -25.71 16.91
CA THR A 145 -13.91 -24.68 17.77
C THR A 145 -13.23 -24.49 19.14
N SER A 146 -12.25 -25.32 19.47
CA SER A 146 -11.46 -25.22 20.72
C SER A 146 -10.23 -24.31 20.57
N TYR A 147 -9.86 -23.93 19.36
CA TYR A 147 -8.63 -23.20 19.08
C TYR A 147 -8.91 -21.92 18.29
N TYR A 148 -8.01 -20.96 18.39
CA TYR A 148 -8.08 -19.71 17.65
C TYR A 148 -7.16 -19.71 16.43
N THR A 149 -7.62 -19.08 15.39
CA THR A 149 -6.79 -18.56 14.29
C THR A 149 -6.87 -17.07 14.30
N HIS A 150 -5.73 -16.43 14.28
CA HIS A 150 -5.58 -14.99 14.33
C HIS A 150 -5.25 -14.45 12.95
N ALA A 151 -5.76 -13.28 12.65
CA ALA A 151 -5.38 -12.46 11.51
C ALA A 151 -5.18 -11.02 11.99
N GLY A 152 -4.29 -10.29 11.33
CA GLY A 152 -4.04 -8.90 11.67
C GLY A 152 -3.08 -8.22 10.71
N ASN A 153 -2.84 -6.93 10.96
CA ASN A 153 -1.90 -6.11 10.20
C ASN A 153 -2.11 -6.25 8.67
N LEU A 154 -3.36 -6.04 8.24
CA LEU A 154 -3.68 -6.01 6.81
C LEU A 154 -3.13 -4.71 6.21
N ILE A 155 -2.38 -4.84 5.14
CA ILE A 155 -1.79 -3.73 4.39
C ILE A 155 -2.13 -3.91 2.91
N ILE A 156 -2.58 -2.85 2.27
CA ILE A 156 -2.65 -2.75 0.81
C ILE A 156 -1.71 -1.65 0.36
N GLU A 157 -0.80 -1.96 -0.55
CA GLU A 157 0.22 -1.05 -1.08
C GLU A 157 0.11 -1.02 -2.60
N GLU A 158 -0.10 0.17 -3.19
CA GLU A 158 -0.13 0.38 -4.64
C GLU A 158 1.21 0.00 -5.28
N GLU A 159 1.21 -0.71 -6.40
CA GLU A 159 2.40 -1.19 -7.11
C GLU A 159 3.09 -0.12 -7.97
#